data_07d5cb7dd16862797d7925428c0b29f8
#
_entry.id   07d5cb7dd16862797d7925428c0b29f8
#
_cell.length_a   1.000
_cell.length_b   1.000
_cell.length_c   1.000
_cell.angle_alpha   90.00
_cell.angle_beta   90.00
_cell.angle_gamma   90.00
#
_symmetry.space_group_name_H-M   'P 1'
#
loop_
_entity.id
_entity.type
_entity.pdbx_description
1 polymer ?
#
loop_
_entity_poly.entity_id
_entity_poly.type
_entity_poly.pdbx_seq_one_letter_code
_entity_poly.pdbx_strand_id
1 'polypeptide(L)'
;VEQKVKMDLKAVMGISEEPDFVRSYPHPRAIPQYLTGHARRLAALAERAALHPGFFFTGNAFSGVGINDCVGAANATAARVVDFLSRREASQPA
;
A
#
# COMPACT_ATOMS: atom_id res chain seq x y z
N VAL A 1 -21.07 7.23 -13.01
CA VAL A 1 -20.71 6.76 -11.65
C VAL A 1 -21.77 7.21 -10.65
N GLU A 2 -22.09 8.49 -10.52
CA GLU A 2 -23.03 9.06 -9.53
C GLU A 2 -24.42 8.44 -9.60
N GLN A 3 -24.99 8.34 -10.82
CA GLN A 3 -26.31 7.76 -11.03
C GLN A 3 -26.37 6.30 -10.48
N LYS A 4 -25.32 5.52 -10.73
CA LYS A 4 -25.25 4.13 -10.25
C LYS A 4 -25.17 4.07 -8.72
N VAL A 5 -24.39 4.94 -8.10
CA VAL A 5 -24.30 5.03 -6.63
C VAL A 5 -25.63 5.37 -6.00
N LYS A 6 -26.40 6.34 -6.56
CA LYS A 6 -27.76 6.67 -6.12
C LYS A 6 -28.72 5.47 -6.22
N MET A 7 -28.65 4.74 -7.33
CA MET A 7 -29.46 3.52 -7.50
C MET A 7 -29.11 2.46 -6.46
N ASP A 8 -27.83 2.24 -6.20
CA ASP A 8 -27.37 1.25 -5.22
C ASP A 8 -27.75 1.66 -3.79
N LEU A 9 -27.62 2.95 -3.43
CA LEU A 9 -28.07 3.47 -2.13
C LEU A 9 -29.57 3.29 -1.92
N LYS A 10 -30.35 3.54 -2.95
CA LYS A 10 -31.81 3.31 -2.90
C LYS A 10 -32.13 1.82 -2.72
N ALA A 11 -31.47 0.96 -3.48
CA ALA A 11 -31.74 -0.48 -3.45
C ALA A 11 -31.32 -1.16 -2.15
N VAL A 12 -30.18 -0.76 -1.58
CA VAL A 12 -29.57 -1.43 -0.40
C VAL A 12 -29.98 -0.76 0.90
N MET A 13 -30.06 0.57 0.92
CA MET A 13 -30.28 1.35 2.16
C MET A 13 -31.62 2.08 2.19
N GLY A 14 -32.42 2.06 1.09
CA GLY A 14 -33.69 2.75 1.00
C GLY A 14 -33.59 4.29 0.91
N ILE A 15 -32.38 4.81 0.65
CA ILE A 15 -32.13 6.25 0.56
C ILE A 15 -32.54 6.72 -0.83
N SER A 16 -33.56 7.60 -0.90
CA SER A 16 -34.11 8.14 -2.14
C SER A 16 -33.91 9.66 -2.30
N GLU A 17 -33.47 10.30 -1.25
CA GLU A 17 -33.22 11.74 -1.22
C GLU A 17 -32.03 12.09 -2.13
N GLU A 18 -32.11 13.27 -2.75
CA GLU A 18 -30.97 13.81 -3.50
C GLU A 18 -29.87 14.30 -2.53
N PRO A 19 -28.61 14.00 -2.80
CA PRO A 19 -27.53 14.48 -1.97
C PRO A 19 -27.33 16.00 -2.14
N ASP A 20 -27.03 16.71 -1.06
CA ASP A 20 -26.72 18.13 -1.08
C ASP A 20 -25.39 18.43 -1.80
N PHE A 21 -24.48 17.47 -1.78
CA PHE A 21 -23.18 17.61 -2.41
C PHE A 21 -22.65 16.26 -2.91
N VAL A 22 -22.14 16.23 -4.14
CA VAL A 22 -21.45 15.07 -4.73
C VAL A 22 -20.17 15.51 -5.41
N ARG A 23 -19.09 14.84 -5.15
CA ARG A 23 -17.83 15.01 -5.88
C ARG A 23 -17.16 13.65 -6.14
N SER A 24 -16.87 13.38 -7.39
CA SER A 24 -16.18 12.15 -7.83
C SER A 24 -14.69 12.41 -8.05
N TYR A 25 -13.85 11.55 -7.51
CA TYR A 25 -12.40 11.59 -7.71
C TYR A 25 -11.98 10.30 -8.43
N PRO A 26 -11.84 10.31 -9.75
CA PRO A 26 -11.40 9.13 -10.49
C PRO A 26 -9.92 8.86 -10.25
N HIS A 27 -9.61 7.65 -9.87
CA HIS A 27 -8.24 7.17 -9.67
C HIS A 27 -8.01 5.93 -10.54
N PRO A 28 -7.70 6.10 -11.84
CA PRO A 28 -7.44 4.97 -12.72
C PRO A 28 -6.19 4.19 -12.25
N ARG A 29 -6.30 2.86 -12.20
CA ARG A 29 -5.24 1.95 -11.75
C ARG A 29 -4.72 2.23 -10.33
N ALA A 30 -5.58 2.69 -9.43
CA ALA A 30 -5.17 3.07 -8.07
C ALA A 30 -4.96 1.89 -7.14
N ILE A 31 -5.62 0.75 -7.38
CA ILE A 31 -5.55 -0.42 -6.51
C ILE A 31 -4.65 -1.47 -7.17
N PRO A 32 -3.52 -1.84 -6.55
CA PRO A 32 -2.68 -2.92 -7.02
C PRO A 32 -3.43 -4.25 -7.07
N GLN A 33 -3.22 -5.02 -8.12
CA GLN A 33 -3.79 -6.36 -8.26
C GLN A 33 -2.70 -7.40 -8.06
N TYR A 34 -2.84 -8.22 -7.03
CA TYR A 34 -1.91 -9.31 -6.74
C TYR A 34 -2.24 -10.53 -7.61
N LEU A 35 -1.62 -10.57 -8.77
CA LEU A 35 -1.79 -11.67 -9.71
C LEU A 35 -1.08 -12.94 -9.24
N THR A 36 -1.44 -14.08 -9.81
CA THR A 36 -0.74 -15.35 -9.60
C THR A 36 0.77 -15.18 -9.78
N GLY A 37 1.54 -15.68 -8.81
CA GLY A 37 3.01 -15.51 -8.78
C GLY A 37 3.49 -14.21 -8.13
N HIS A 38 2.62 -13.42 -7.50
CA HIS A 38 3.02 -12.20 -6.77
C HIS A 38 4.07 -12.49 -5.70
N ALA A 39 3.85 -13.51 -4.87
CA ALA A 39 4.81 -13.90 -3.83
C ALA A 39 6.20 -14.25 -4.39
N ARG A 40 6.25 -14.96 -5.53
CA ARG A 40 7.52 -15.28 -6.21
C ARG A 40 8.24 -14.03 -6.73
N ARG A 41 7.48 -13.07 -7.26
CA ARG A 41 8.06 -11.77 -7.69
C ARG A 41 8.61 -10.98 -6.50
N LEU A 42 7.92 -10.98 -5.36
CA LEU A 42 8.42 -10.33 -4.14
C LEU A 42 9.69 -11.01 -3.61
N ALA A 43 9.75 -12.35 -3.63
CA ALA A 43 10.96 -13.10 -3.24
C ALA A 43 12.15 -12.73 -4.15
N ALA A 44 11.97 -12.73 -5.46
CA ALA A 44 13.01 -12.33 -6.41
C ALA A 44 13.44 -10.87 -6.23
N LEU A 45 12.51 -9.97 -5.90
CA LEU A 45 12.84 -8.60 -5.57
C LEU A 45 13.66 -8.50 -4.28
N ALA A 46 13.31 -9.25 -3.25
CA ALA A 46 14.03 -9.28 -1.98
C ALA A 46 15.47 -9.79 -2.15
N GLU A 47 15.66 -10.85 -2.95
CA GLU A 47 16.98 -11.38 -3.28
C GLU A 47 17.86 -10.32 -3.98
N ARG A 48 17.30 -9.60 -4.94
CA ARG A 48 18.02 -8.54 -5.63
C ARG A 48 18.29 -7.33 -4.73
N ALA A 49 17.32 -6.94 -3.91
CA ALA A 49 17.48 -5.84 -2.96
C ALA A 49 18.57 -6.12 -1.92
N ALA A 50 18.77 -7.39 -1.54
CA ALA A 50 19.84 -7.81 -0.62
C ALA A 50 21.25 -7.51 -1.16
N LEU A 51 21.41 -7.42 -2.48
CA LEU A 51 22.68 -7.02 -3.12
C LEU A 51 22.97 -5.51 -3.00
N HIS A 52 21.97 -4.74 -2.57
CA HIS A 52 22.06 -3.28 -2.44
C HIS A 52 21.68 -2.85 -1.01
N PRO A 53 22.58 -3.01 -0.02
CA PRO A 53 22.30 -2.64 1.36
C PRO A 53 21.86 -1.18 1.49
N GLY A 54 20.80 -0.93 2.25
CA GLY A 54 20.19 0.38 2.41
C GLY A 54 19.02 0.65 1.45
N PHE A 55 18.67 -0.31 0.60
CA PHE A 55 17.48 -0.24 -0.24
C PHE A 55 16.31 -0.96 0.43
N PHE A 56 15.20 -0.25 0.61
CA PHE A 56 13.99 -0.78 1.26
C PHE A 56 12.76 -0.48 0.41
N PHE A 57 11.86 -1.45 0.32
CA PHE A 57 10.59 -1.32 -0.38
C PHE A 57 9.44 -1.46 0.60
N THR A 58 8.43 -0.62 0.45
CA THR A 58 7.18 -0.69 1.21
C THR A 58 6.03 -0.10 0.40
N GLY A 59 4.81 -0.32 0.86
CA GLY A 59 3.61 0.21 0.24
C GLY A 59 2.66 -0.88 -0.26
N ASN A 60 1.50 -0.44 -0.73
CA ASN A 60 0.40 -1.32 -1.09
C ASN A 60 0.67 -2.23 -2.31
N ALA A 61 1.68 -1.95 -3.11
CA ALA A 61 2.08 -2.80 -4.22
C ALA A 61 2.82 -4.07 -3.77
N PHE A 62 3.34 -4.11 -2.55
CA PHE A 62 4.16 -5.20 -2.01
C PHE A 62 3.35 -6.11 -1.09
N SER A 63 2.66 -5.55 -0.09
CA SER A 63 1.90 -6.35 0.87
C SER A 63 0.72 -5.57 1.44
N GLY A 64 -0.50 -6.11 1.24
CA GLY A 64 -1.73 -5.52 1.75
C GLY A 64 -2.13 -4.20 1.12
N VAL A 65 -3.32 -4.13 0.56
CA VAL A 65 -3.84 -2.92 -0.11
C VAL A 65 -4.62 -2.01 0.85
N GLY A 66 -4.96 -2.51 2.03
CA GLY A 66 -5.69 -1.75 3.05
C GLY A 66 -4.79 -0.71 3.72
N ILE A 67 -5.40 0.36 4.24
CA ILE A 67 -4.68 1.43 4.97
C ILE A 67 -3.93 0.84 6.18
N ASN A 68 -4.59 -0.02 6.95
CA ASN A 68 -3.97 -0.67 8.13
C ASN A 68 -2.77 -1.54 7.74
N ASP A 69 -2.86 -2.26 6.63
CA ASP A 69 -1.75 -3.06 6.11
C ASP A 69 -0.57 -2.18 5.72
N CYS A 70 -0.85 -1.05 5.04
CA CYS A 70 0.18 -0.07 4.68
C CYS A 70 0.87 0.54 5.89
N VAL A 71 0.12 0.88 6.95
CA VAL A 71 0.68 1.40 8.21
C VAL A 71 1.57 0.34 8.87
N GLY A 72 1.10 -0.90 8.95
CA GLY A 72 1.89 -2.01 9.49
C GLY A 72 3.19 -2.24 8.72
N ALA A 73 3.11 -2.27 7.39
CA ALA A 73 4.28 -2.42 6.50
C ALA A 73 5.26 -1.23 6.63
N ALA A 74 4.75 -0.01 6.77
CA ALA A 74 5.58 1.18 6.96
C ALA A 74 6.35 1.12 8.30
N ASN A 75 5.70 0.74 9.39
CA ASN A 75 6.34 0.57 10.70
C ASN A 75 7.44 -0.50 10.66
N ALA A 76 7.16 -1.65 10.06
CA ALA A 76 8.15 -2.72 9.92
C ALA A 76 9.35 -2.29 9.07
N THR A 77 9.11 -1.52 8.00
CA THR A 77 10.17 -1.00 7.14
C THR A 77 10.99 0.07 7.86
N ALA A 78 10.35 0.97 8.61
CA ALA A 78 11.05 1.98 9.41
C ALA A 78 11.99 1.35 10.45
N ALA A 79 11.54 0.30 11.14
CA ALA A 79 12.39 -0.44 12.09
C ALA A 79 13.64 -1.03 11.40
N ARG A 80 13.50 -1.59 10.20
CA ARG A 80 14.61 -2.12 9.40
C ARG A 80 15.60 -1.03 8.97
N VAL A 81 15.09 0.14 8.62
CA VAL A 81 15.93 1.30 8.26
C VAL A 81 16.74 1.77 9.46
N VAL A 82 16.11 1.92 10.62
CA VAL A 82 16.77 2.31 11.86
C VAL A 82 17.87 1.31 12.24
N ASP A 83 17.58 0.02 12.22
CA ASP A 83 18.56 -1.04 12.50
C ASP A 83 19.75 -0.99 11.52
N PHE A 84 19.50 -0.78 10.24
CA PHE A 84 20.54 -0.64 9.24
C PHE A 84 21.45 0.57 9.49
N LEU A 85 20.87 1.72 9.82
CA LEU A 85 21.64 2.94 10.11
C LEU A 85 22.48 2.79 11.38
N SER A 86 21.92 2.24 12.46
CA SER A 86 22.63 2.00 13.71
C SER A 86 23.84 1.07 13.54
N ARG A 87 23.71 0.03 12.70
CA ARG A 87 24.85 -0.85 12.39
C ARG A 87 25.93 -0.17 11.58
N ARG A 88 25.57 0.74 10.69
CA ARG A 88 26.54 1.53 9.92
C ARG A 88 27.31 2.47 10.80
N GLU A 89 26.66 3.16 11.72
CA GLU A 89 27.32 4.04 12.69
C GLU A 89 28.30 3.28 13.59
N ALA A 90 27.89 2.10 14.07
CA ALA A 90 28.76 1.23 14.88
C ALA A 90 29.97 0.67 14.11
N SER A 91 29.91 0.62 12.77
CA SER A 91 30.97 0.09 11.90
C SER A 91 31.90 1.17 11.37
N GLN A 92 31.62 2.45 11.60
CA GLN A 92 32.53 3.54 11.25
C GLN A 92 33.54 3.76 12.40
N PRO A 93 34.86 3.62 12.14
CA PRO A 93 35.86 4.00 13.14
C PRO A 93 35.77 5.50 13.42
N ALA A 94 35.91 5.84 14.68
CA ALA A 94 35.88 7.24 15.15
C ALA A 94 36.99 8.09 14.49
#